data_6aaed97651144858e903b8c005c6c5ad
#
_entry.id   6aaed97651144858e903b8c005c6c5ad
#
_cell.length_a   1.000
_cell.length_b   1.000
_cell.length_c   1.000
_cell.angle_alpha   90.00
_cell.angle_beta   90.00
_cell.angle_gamma   90.00
#
_symmetry.space_group_name_H-M   'P 1'
#
loop_
_entity.id
_entity.type
_entity.pdbx_description
1 polymer ?
#
loop_
_entity_poly.entity_id
_entity_poly.type
_entity_poly.pdbx_seq_one_letter_code
_entity_poly.pdbx_strand_id
1 'polypeptide(L)'
;MENYHFSISAHDKSNKLIRLNYTYIILFIFNEIPLYQALSFDIKVEKVKSSSNIRNLSFKINNIFGSMFKLHYYYINLYIGNSKEKQGFILDTGSSILTSSCSLCKNCGKHIYKPYKIDSKKNIISCGDPKCKMISLSKCNNLKCSFKVKYAEGSILEGIFINQKIFFNKEEKNNIEIPIGCTLKENNYFYNQEVNGIIGLNNNENNFIDILYKSKKIKNNIFGICLAHLGGIFTIGEINNKIHKTNITYVPMSLEKNKYYKININSIFVGNKKIDSYKKDEDNNFILDSGATISYFNNKIFEEILNKTL
;
A
#
# COMPACT_ATOMS: atom_id res chain seq x y z
N MET A 1 -29.42 -4.43 1.00
CA MET A 1 -28.07 -3.85 0.94
C MET A 1 -27.12 -4.97 0.55
N GLU A 2 -26.82 -5.07 -0.72
CA GLU A 2 -25.85 -6.06 -1.22
C GLU A 2 -24.46 -5.41 -1.16
N ASN A 3 -23.64 -5.90 -0.23
CA ASN A 3 -22.24 -5.49 -0.10
C ASN A 3 -21.43 -6.29 -1.13
N TYR A 4 -20.96 -5.66 -2.19
CA TYR A 4 -20.05 -6.27 -3.14
C TYR A 4 -18.62 -6.25 -2.58
N HIS A 5 -18.04 -7.45 -2.46
CA HIS A 5 -16.66 -7.63 -2.00
C HIS A 5 -15.78 -7.99 -3.20
N PHE A 6 -14.73 -7.24 -3.44
CA PHE A 6 -13.66 -7.64 -4.35
C PHE A 6 -12.42 -8.05 -3.57
N SER A 7 -11.92 -9.23 -3.86
CA SER A 7 -10.70 -9.77 -3.29
C SER A 7 -9.73 -10.11 -4.43
N ILE A 8 -8.55 -9.52 -4.44
CA ILE A 8 -7.55 -9.74 -5.49
C ILE A 8 -6.31 -10.34 -4.87
N SER A 9 -5.87 -11.50 -5.39
CA SER A 9 -4.55 -12.04 -5.11
C SER A 9 -3.88 -12.55 -6.39
N ALA A 10 -2.57 -12.52 -6.45
CA ALA A 10 -1.81 -12.74 -7.66
C ALA A 10 -1.00 -14.04 -7.66
N HIS A 11 -0.94 -14.74 -8.80
CA HIS A 11 -0.18 -15.98 -9.02
C HIS A 11 0.59 -15.98 -10.35
N ASP A 12 1.70 -16.74 -10.38
CA ASP A 12 2.51 -16.98 -11.58
C ASP A 12 1.88 -18.03 -12.52
N LYS A 13 2.26 -17.96 -13.82
CA LYS A 13 1.72 -18.77 -14.95
C LYS A 13 1.98 -20.26 -14.90
N SER A 14 2.83 -20.78 -14.01
CA SER A 14 3.34 -22.15 -14.12
C SER A 14 2.63 -23.21 -13.26
N ASN A 15 1.49 -22.92 -12.62
CA ASN A 15 0.76 -23.87 -11.73
C ASN A 15 1.64 -24.63 -10.70
N LYS A 16 2.90 -24.30 -10.55
CA LYS A 16 3.78 -24.80 -9.51
C LYS A 16 3.81 -23.77 -8.39
N LEU A 17 3.58 -24.24 -7.18
CA LEU A 17 3.96 -23.53 -5.96
C LEU A 17 5.49 -23.35 -5.98
N ILE A 18 5.96 -22.42 -6.77
CA ILE A 18 7.33 -21.99 -6.71
C ILE A 18 7.41 -21.12 -5.47
N ARG A 19 8.28 -21.50 -4.54
CA ARG A 19 8.76 -20.63 -3.45
C ARG A 19 9.51 -19.45 -4.07
N LEU A 20 8.79 -18.54 -4.70
CA LEU A 20 9.30 -17.28 -5.19
C LEU A 20 8.71 -16.18 -4.32
N ASN A 21 9.52 -15.18 -4.04
CA ASN A 21 9.28 -14.02 -3.20
C ASN A 21 8.15 -13.12 -3.73
N TYR A 22 6.90 -13.57 -3.70
CA TYR A 22 5.76 -12.79 -4.16
C TYR A 22 4.98 -12.24 -2.98
N THR A 23 4.76 -10.94 -3.03
CA THR A 23 3.83 -10.23 -2.14
C THR A 23 2.41 -10.43 -2.69
N TYR A 24 1.52 -11.02 -1.89
CA TYR A 24 0.11 -11.13 -2.23
C TYR A 24 -0.66 -9.95 -1.63
N ILE A 25 -1.46 -9.29 -2.45
CA ILE A 25 -2.42 -8.29 -1.99
C ILE A 25 -3.81 -8.90 -1.96
N ILE A 26 -4.51 -8.67 -0.87
CA ILE A 26 -5.96 -8.80 -0.79
C ILE A 26 -6.50 -7.40 -0.54
N LEU A 27 -7.05 -6.79 -1.58
CA LEU A 27 -7.67 -5.47 -1.50
C LEU A 27 -9.19 -5.65 -1.37
N PHE A 28 -9.77 -5.17 -0.28
CA PHE A 28 -11.21 -5.11 -0.11
C PHE A 28 -11.65 -3.65 -0.21
N ILE A 29 -12.45 -3.34 -1.21
CA ILE A 29 -13.07 -2.04 -1.35
C ILE A 29 -14.54 -2.18 -1.03
N PHE A 30 -14.99 -1.55 0.05
CA PHE A 30 -16.40 -1.40 0.35
C PHE A 30 -16.88 -0.11 -0.31
N ASN A 31 -17.72 -0.21 -1.32
CA ASN A 31 -18.43 0.93 -1.85
C ASN A 31 -19.87 0.92 -1.33
N GLU A 32 -20.19 1.76 -0.36
CA GLU A 32 -21.54 2.28 -0.21
C GLU A 32 -21.67 3.50 -1.14
N ILE A 33 -21.96 3.25 -2.41
CA ILE A 33 -22.37 4.29 -3.34
C ILE A 33 -23.88 4.45 -3.14
N PRO A 34 -24.38 5.64 -2.80
CA PRO A 34 -25.83 5.88 -2.84
C PRO A 34 -26.28 5.75 -4.30
N LEU A 35 -27.18 4.81 -4.55
CA LEU A 35 -28.13 4.58 -5.66
C LEU A 35 -27.86 5.11 -7.08
N TYR A 36 -26.69 5.60 -7.42
CA TYR A 36 -26.33 6.03 -8.76
C TYR A 36 -25.25 5.11 -9.35
N GLN A 37 -25.66 4.33 -10.33
CA GLN A 37 -24.93 3.49 -11.28
C GLN A 37 -23.48 3.17 -10.89
N ALA A 38 -23.30 2.08 -10.12
CA ALA A 38 -21.97 1.62 -9.74
C ALA A 38 -21.11 1.26 -10.96
N LEU A 39 -19.89 1.74 -11.00
CA LEU A 39 -18.89 1.28 -11.96
C LEU A 39 -18.48 -0.14 -11.59
N SER A 40 -18.59 -1.09 -12.52
CA SER A 40 -18.19 -2.47 -12.32
C SER A 40 -17.16 -2.92 -13.36
N PHE A 41 -16.31 -3.84 -12.95
CA PHE A 41 -15.23 -4.38 -13.78
C PHE A 41 -15.39 -5.90 -13.89
N ASP A 42 -15.33 -6.41 -15.13
CA ASP A 42 -15.23 -7.84 -15.37
C ASP A 42 -13.75 -8.25 -15.40
N ILE A 43 -13.35 -9.10 -14.45
CA ILE A 43 -11.97 -9.52 -14.23
C ILE A 43 -11.87 -11.03 -14.44
N LYS A 44 -10.85 -11.47 -15.17
CA LYS A 44 -10.58 -12.91 -15.34
C LYS A 44 -10.18 -13.54 -14.02
N VAL A 45 -10.94 -14.53 -13.59
CA VAL A 45 -10.75 -15.25 -12.33
C VAL A 45 -10.15 -16.63 -12.59
N GLU A 46 -9.15 -17.01 -11.83
CA GLU A 46 -8.58 -18.37 -11.83
C GLU A 46 -8.79 -19.06 -10.47
N LYS A 47 -9.27 -20.32 -10.50
CA LYS A 47 -9.44 -21.12 -9.27
C LYS A 47 -8.11 -21.73 -8.84
N VAL A 48 -7.65 -21.41 -7.66
CA VAL A 48 -6.45 -22.00 -7.04
C VAL A 48 -6.84 -22.91 -5.88
N LYS A 49 -6.30 -24.13 -5.85
CA LYS A 49 -6.46 -25.03 -4.71
C LYS A 49 -5.49 -24.63 -3.59
N SER A 50 -6.01 -24.31 -2.40
CA SER A 50 -5.19 -24.02 -1.22
C SER A 50 -4.73 -25.31 -0.55
N SER A 51 -3.44 -25.45 -0.27
CA SER A 51 -2.90 -26.48 0.62
C SER A 51 -2.46 -25.84 1.94
N SER A 52 -3.01 -26.33 3.04
CA SER A 52 -2.70 -25.84 4.39
C SER A 52 -1.80 -26.80 5.13
N ASN A 53 -0.60 -26.37 5.54
CA ASN A 53 0.11 -26.92 6.69
C ASN A 53 0.92 -25.81 7.36
N ILE A 54 0.60 -25.52 8.63
CA ILE A 54 1.00 -24.28 9.29
C ILE A 54 1.65 -24.54 10.63
N ARG A 55 2.84 -24.00 10.84
CA ARG A 55 3.49 -23.82 12.14
C ARG A 55 3.58 -22.33 12.51
N ASN A 56 3.44 -22.04 13.80
CA ASN A 56 3.26 -20.69 14.39
C ASN A 56 4.35 -19.65 14.04
N LEU A 57 4.08 -18.77 13.09
CA LEU A 57 4.74 -17.47 12.91
C LEU A 57 3.71 -16.35 13.04
N SER A 58 4.15 -15.19 13.52
CA SER A 58 3.26 -14.10 13.92
C SER A 58 2.44 -13.51 12.77
N PHE A 59 1.15 -13.46 12.99
CA PHE A 59 0.13 -12.77 12.23
C PHE A 59 -0.16 -11.42 12.91
N LYS A 60 -0.32 -10.35 12.13
CA LYS A 60 -0.63 -9.02 12.65
C LYS A 60 -1.93 -8.49 12.05
N ILE A 61 -2.79 -7.94 12.90
CA ILE A 61 -4.00 -7.23 12.50
C ILE A 61 -3.90 -5.80 13.03
N ASN A 62 -4.13 -4.82 12.17
CA ASN A 62 -4.20 -3.41 12.54
C ASN A 62 -5.53 -2.81 12.05
N ASN A 63 -6.08 -1.92 12.87
CA ASN A 63 -7.20 -1.10 12.44
C ASN A 63 -6.73 -0.07 11.41
N ILE A 64 -7.50 0.05 10.33
CA ILE A 64 -7.38 1.14 9.36
C ILE A 64 -8.28 2.28 9.82
N PHE A 65 -7.80 3.49 9.69
CA PHE A 65 -8.51 4.73 9.97
C PHE A 65 -8.68 5.53 8.67
N GLY A 66 -9.53 6.55 8.70
CA GLY A 66 -9.77 7.41 7.55
C GLY A 66 -11.06 7.09 6.81
N SER A 67 -11.33 7.84 5.76
CA SER A 67 -12.44 7.61 4.83
C SER A 67 -12.20 8.37 3.52
N MET A 68 -12.77 7.87 2.42
CA MET A 68 -12.70 8.56 1.12
C MET A 68 -13.48 9.88 1.11
N PHE A 69 -14.51 10.02 1.94
CA PHE A 69 -15.38 11.21 1.95
C PHE A 69 -14.86 12.36 2.82
N LYS A 70 -14.05 12.06 3.84
CA LYS A 70 -13.58 13.07 4.80
C LYS A 70 -12.10 13.39 4.63
N LEU A 71 -11.26 12.36 4.57
CA LEU A 71 -9.81 12.50 4.47
C LEU A 71 -9.28 12.25 3.06
N HIS A 72 -10.08 11.56 2.23
CA HIS A 72 -9.70 11.11 0.89
C HIS A 72 -8.56 10.08 0.84
N TYR A 73 -8.26 9.43 1.98
CA TYR A 73 -7.29 8.35 2.12
C TYR A 73 -7.55 7.51 3.37
N TYR A 74 -6.87 6.36 3.42
CA TYR A 74 -6.89 5.43 4.54
C TYR A 74 -5.48 5.25 5.09
N TYR A 75 -5.35 5.14 6.43
CA TYR A 75 -4.08 5.03 7.11
C TYR A 75 -4.11 4.06 8.29
N ILE A 76 -2.92 3.60 8.70
CA ILE A 76 -2.71 2.85 9.93
C ILE A 76 -1.83 3.64 10.89
N ASN A 77 -1.84 3.25 12.16
CA ASN A 77 -0.93 3.79 13.16
C ASN A 77 0.19 2.77 13.44
N LEU A 78 1.43 3.25 13.43
CA LEU A 78 2.60 2.54 13.93
C LEU A 78 3.26 3.37 15.03
N TYR A 79 4.12 2.75 15.82
CA TYR A 79 4.86 3.40 16.89
C TYR A 79 6.36 3.31 16.58
N ILE A 80 7.05 4.44 16.65
CA ILE A 80 8.44 4.57 16.19
C ILE A 80 9.36 4.95 17.33
N GLY A 81 10.57 4.37 17.29
CA GLY A 81 11.65 4.66 18.23
C GLY A 81 11.49 4.01 19.61
N ASN A 82 12.47 4.23 20.46
CA ASN A 82 12.46 3.70 21.82
C ASN A 82 11.33 4.32 22.67
N SER A 83 10.96 5.56 22.40
CA SER A 83 9.84 6.27 23.02
C SER A 83 8.47 5.83 22.54
N LYS A 84 8.42 4.99 21.50
CA LYS A 84 7.18 4.49 20.86
C LYS A 84 6.23 5.63 20.52
N GLU A 85 6.72 6.60 19.78
CA GLU A 85 5.92 7.73 19.32
C GLU A 85 4.96 7.31 18.22
N LYS A 86 3.68 7.58 18.43
CA LYS A 86 2.62 7.22 17.49
C LYS A 86 2.73 8.05 16.22
N GLN A 87 2.68 7.39 15.06
CA GLN A 87 2.68 8.02 13.75
C GLN A 87 1.62 7.38 12.87
N GLY A 88 0.92 8.19 12.06
CA GLY A 88 -0.02 7.73 11.07
C GLY A 88 0.66 7.53 9.70
N PHE A 89 0.27 6.46 8.99
CA PHE A 89 0.84 6.13 7.68
C PHE A 89 -0.27 5.81 6.68
N ILE A 90 -0.34 6.55 5.59
CA ILE A 90 -1.22 6.21 4.46
C ILE A 90 -0.78 4.86 3.89
N LEU A 91 -1.74 3.96 3.67
CA LEU A 91 -1.53 2.69 2.98
C LEU A 91 -1.49 2.94 1.48
N ASP A 92 -0.32 2.79 0.86
CA ASP A 92 -0.09 3.19 -0.53
C ASP A 92 0.53 2.05 -1.35
N THR A 93 -0.30 1.36 -2.13
CA THR A 93 0.16 0.31 -3.05
C THR A 93 0.78 0.88 -4.34
N GLY A 94 0.74 2.20 -4.53
CA GLY A 94 1.38 2.91 -5.63
C GLY A 94 2.83 3.33 -5.36
N SER A 95 3.32 3.26 -4.11
CA SER A 95 4.69 3.64 -3.76
C SER A 95 5.46 2.56 -3.00
N SER A 96 6.77 2.77 -2.79
CA SER A 96 7.68 1.73 -2.29
C SER A 96 8.39 2.04 -0.97
N ILE A 97 8.29 3.25 -0.45
CA ILE A 97 9.04 3.62 0.76
C ILE A 97 8.15 3.81 1.97
N LEU A 98 8.66 3.42 3.13
CA LEU A 98 8.11 3.80 4.42
C LEU A 98 8.76 5.10 4.86
N THR A 99 7.99 6.18 5.03
CA THR A 99 8.50 7.49 5.44
C THR A 99 7.50 8.24 6.31
N SER A 100 8.01 9.07 7.22
CA SER A 100 7.22 9.96 8.06
C SER A 100 8.02 11.19 8.45
N SER A 101 7.34 12.26 8.82
CA SER A 101 7.99 13.46 9.36
C SER A 101 8.72 13.13 10.66
N CYS A 102 9.96 13.60 10.80
CA CYS A 102 10.80 13.39 11.98
C CYS A 102 11.27 14.71 12.58
N SER A 103 11.86 14.66 13.76
CA SER A 103 12.34 15.84 14.50
C SER A 103 13.39 16.70 13.78
N LEU A 104 13.95 16.22 12.67
CA LEU A 104 14.85 17.00 11.82
C LEU A 104 14.12 17.77 10.71
N CYS A 105 12.81 17.60 10.58
CA CYS A 105 12.07 18.32 9.54
C CYS A 105 12.03 19.82 9.82
N LYS A 106 12.41 20.58 8.80
CA LYS A 106 12.36 22.06 8.85
C LYS A 106 11.19 22.64 8.10
N ASN A 107 10.64 21.88 7.16
CA ASN A 107 9.53 22.30 6.30
C ASN A 107 8.54 21.15 6.11
N CYS A 108 7.86 20.78 7.19
CA CYS A 108 6.77 19.82 7.21
C CYS A 108 5.48 20.48 7.69
N GLY A 109 4.36 19.94 7.25
CA GLY A 109 3.03 20.40 7.64
C GLY A 109 2.71 20.14 9.11
N LYS A 110 1.52 20.57 9.51
CA LYS A 110 0.98 20.26 10.84
C LYS A 110 0.17 18.97 10.73
N HIS A 111 0.72 17.88 11.25
CA HIS A 111 0.08 16.58 11.23
C HIS A 111 -0.61 16.26 12.56
N ILE A 112 -1.45 15.20 12.54
CA ILE A 112 -2.20 14.73 13.71
C ILE A 112 -1.27 14.32 14.88
N TYR A 113 -0.07 13.79 14.58
CA TYR A 113 0.94 13.47 15.58
C TYR A 113 2.17 14.36 15.39
N LYS A 114 2.89 14.62 16.49
CA LYS A 114 4.17 15.33 16.42
C LYS A 114 5.18 14.49 15.62
N PRO A 115 6.10 15.13 14.87
CA PRO A 115 7.19 14.44 14.22
C PRO A 115 7.97 13.57 15.23
N TYR A 116 8.24 12.30 14.87
CA TYR A 116 8.92 11.39 15.78
C TYR A 116 10.37 11.82 16.03
N LYS A 117 10.87 11.54 17.24
CA LYS A 117 12.24 11.81 17.61
C LYS A 117 13.17 10.72 17.09
N ILE A 118 14.31 11.13 16.60
CA ILE A 118 15.38 10.21 16.24
C ILE A 118 16.08 9.76 17.52
N ASP A 119 16.13 8.44 17.78
CA ASP A 119 16.77 7.88 18.97
C ASP A 119 18.26 8.24 19.06
N SER A 120 18.96 8.24 17.93
CA SER A 120 20.37 8.61 17.83
C SER A 120 20.74 9.05 16.42
N LYS A 121 21.61 10.06 16.30
CA LYS A 121 22.20 10.45 15.02
C LYS A 121 23.05 9.32 14.39
N LYS A 122 23.53 8.36 15.18
CA LYS A 122 24.23 7.16 14.68
C LYS A 122 23.35 6.23 13.89
N ASN A 123 22.01 6.35 14.04
CA ASN A 123 21.05 5.56 13.29
C ASN A 123 20.85 6.08 11.85
N ILE A 124 21.41 7.24 11.49
CA ILE A 124 21.36 7.76 10.12
C ILE A 124 22.15 6.81 9.22
N ILE A 125 21.50 6.30 8.19
CA ILE A 125 22.12 5.35 7.24
C ILE A 125 23.07 6.14 6.32
N SER A 126 24.32 5.69 6.24
CA SER A 126 25.31 6.26 5.31
C SER A 126 25.17 5.69 3.91
N CYS A 127 25.70 6.35 2.90
CA CYS A 127 25.74 5.86 1.53
C CYS A 127 26.46 4.53 1.37
N GLY A 128 27.49 4.27 2.19
CA GLY A 128 28.26 3.03 2.18
C GLY A 128 27.58 1.85 2.87
N ASP A 129 26.51 2.10 3.61
CA ASP A 129 25.77 1.04 4.30
C ASP A 129 25.06 0.14 3.29
N PRO A 130 25.22 -1.20 3.37
CA PRO A 130 24.48 -2.14 2.52
C PRO A 130 22.98 -1.91 2.53
N LYS A 131 22.40 -1.49 3.66
CA LYS A 131 20.98 -1.17 3.77
C LYS A 131 20.54 -0.07 2.79
N CYS A 132 21.41 0.93 2.54
CA CYS A 132 21.08 1.99 1.58
C CYS A 132 20.89 1.45 0.17
N LYS A 133 21.74 0.49 -0.25
CA LYS A 133 21.63 -0.14 -1.57
C LYS A 133 20.38 -0.99 -1.74
N MET A 134 19.85 -1.51 -0.64
CA MET A 134 18.64 -2.34 -0.63
C MET A 134 17.35 -1.50 -0.67
N ILE A 135 17.39 -0.25 -0.25
CA ILE A 135 16.19 0.61 -0.22
C ILE A 135 15.88 1.10 -1.63
N SER A 136 14.65 0.86 -2.07
CA SER A 136 14.15 1.38 -3.33
C SER A 136 14.20 2.92 -3.34
N LEU A 137 14.57 3.50 -4.48
CA LEU A 137 14.65 4.96 -4.68
C LEU A 137 15.71 5.68 -3.83
N SER A 138 16.57 4.96 -3.09
CA SER A 138 17.64 5.61 -2.33
C SER A 138 18.66 6.29 -3.25
N LYS A 139 19.19 7.40 -2.77
CA LYS A 139 20.26 8.17 -3.42
C LYS A 139 21.32 8.53 -2.38
N CYS A 140 22.54 8.77 -2.83
CA CYS A 140 23.59 9.30 -1.98
C CYS A 140 23.59 10.83 -2.04
N ASN A 141 23.44 11.48 -0.90
CA ASN A 141 23.59 12.93 -0.78
C ASN A 141 24.31 13.29 0.51
N ASN A 142 25.42 14.01 0.40
CA ASN A 142 26.26 14.41 1.53
C ASN A 142 26.58 13.23 2.47
N LEU A 143 27.04 12.12 1.88
CA LEU A 143 27.39 10.86 2.58
C LEU A 143 26.21 10.17 3.30
N LYS A 144 24.99 10.67 3.18
CA LYS A 144 23.78 10.11 3.77
C LYS A 144 22.93 9.41 2.73
N CYS A 145 22.38 8.28 3.09
CA CYS A 145 21.34 7.62 2.32
C CYS A 145 20.08 8.49 2.33
N SER A 146 19.68 9.00 1.20
CA SER A 146 18.61 9.99 1.05
C SER A 146 17.56 9.54 0.04
N PHE A 147 16.41 10.20 0.02
CA PHE A 147 15.38 10.03 -0.97
C PHE A 147 14.82 11.37 -1.42
N LYS A 148 14.33 11.37 -2.66
CA LYS A 148 13.46 12.40 -3.23
C LYS A 148 12.43 11.69 -4.09
N VAL A 149 11.19 11.67 -3.66
CA VAL A 149 10.07 11.03 -4.36
C VAL A 149 9.13 12.09 -4.85
N LYS A 150 8.78 12.00 -6.12
CA LYS A 150 7.73 12.82 -6.75
C LYS A 150 6.55 11.89 -7.04
N TYR A 151 5.40 12.24 -6.55
CA TYR A 151 4.13 11.54 -6.78
C TYR A 151 3.44 12.05 -8.04
N ALA A 152 2.49 11.27 -8.55
CA ALA A 152 1.81 11.56 -9.82
C ALA A 152 1.08 12.91 -9.82
N GLU A 153 0.49 13.29 -8.68
CA GLU A 153 -0.21 14.55 -8.47
C GLU A 153 0.73 15.76 -8.25
N GLY A 154 2.05 15.55 -8.32
CA GLY A 154 3.07 16.57 -8.24
C GLY A 154 3.65 16.84 -6.85
N SER A 155 3.16 16.19 -5.80
CA SER A 155 3.75 16.28 -4.46
C SER A 155 5.16 15.68 -4.41
N ILE A 156 6.01 16.25 -3.55
CA ILE A 156 7.38 15.80 -3.38
C ILE A 156 7.68 15.60 -1.90
N LEU A 157 8.29 14.47 -1.57
CA LEU A 157 8.91 14.19 -0.28
C LEU A 157 10.43 14.08 -0.44
N GLU A 158 11.15 14.78 0.40
CA GLU A 158 12.62 14.72 0.46
C GLU A 158 13.08 14.40 1.89
N GLY A 159 14.09 13.54 2.01
CA GLY A 159 14.59 13.18 3.33
C GLY A 159 15.81 12.26 3.30
N ILE A 160 16.10 11.69 4.46
CA ILE A 160 17.18 10.75 4.69
C ILE A 160 16.64 9.47 5.30
N PHE A 161 17.32 8.34 5.06
CA PHE A 161 16.96 7.10 5.73
C PHE A 161 17.68 6.95 7.07
N ILE A 162 16.94 6.48 8.05
CA ILE A 162 17.44 6.15 9.38
C ILE A 162 16.95 4.76 9.77
N ASN A 163 17.75 4.05 10.54
CA ASN A 163 17.38 2.75 11.09
C ASN A 163 16.66 2.96 12.41
N GLN A 164 15.39 2.52 12.49
CA GLN A 164 14.54 2.76 13.67
C GLN A 164 13.73 1.53 14.04
N LYS A 165 13.43 1.43 15.32
CA LYS A 165 12.50 0.43 15.84
C LYS A 165 11.06 0.83 15.50
N ILE A 166 10.28 -0.13 15.02
CA ILE A 166 8.86 0.01 14.73
C ILE A 166 8.08 -1.03 15.53
N PHE A 167 6.93 -0.62 16.04
CA PHE A 167 6.00 -1.46 16.77
C PHE A 167 4.59 -1.27 16.20
N PHE A 168 3.81 -2.35 16.18
CA PHE A 168 2.41 -2.29 15.73
C PHE A 168 1.45 -1.75 16.80
N ASN A 169 1.81 -1.89 18.07
CA ASN A 169 1.07 -1.27 19.18
C ASN A 169 2.05 -0.81 20.27
N LYS A 170 1.58 0.04 21.19
CA LYS A 170 2.39 0.68 22.21
C LYS A 170 2.93 -0.30 23.26
N GLU A 171 2.16 -1.30 23.60
CA GLU A 171 2.46 -2.31 24.62
C GLU A 171 3.36 -3.42 24.09
N GLU A 172 3.51 -3.52 22.77
CA GLU A 172 4.30 -4.58 22.13
C GLU A 172 5.77 -4.50 22.55
N LYS A 173 6.32 -5.61 23.07
CA LYS A 173 7.74 -5.72 23.44
C LYS A 173 8.64 -6.01 22.23
N ASN A 174 8.11 -6.75 21.26
CA ASN A 174 8.84 -7.12 20.07
C ASN A 174 8.84 -5.97 19.06
N ASN A 175 10.03 -5.51 18.73
CA ASN A 175 10.21 -4.51 17.69
C ASN A 175 10.76 -5.11 16.40
N ILE A 176 10.66 -4.31 15.35
CA ILE A 176 11.30 -4.56 14.08
C ILE A 176 12.18 -3.35 13.81
N GLU A 177 13.47 -3.58 13.63
CA GLU A 177 14.40 -2.51 13.29
C GLU A 177 14.61 -2.47 11.79
N ILE A 178 14.15 -1.42 11.17
CA ILE A 178 14.16 -1.26 9.71
C ILE A 178 14.54 0.17 9.29
N PRO A 179 15.00 0.34 8.05
CA PRO A 179 15.13 1.66 7.45
C PRO A 179 13.75 2.34 7.33
N ILE A 180 13.65 3.56 7.84
CA ILE A 180 12.51 4.45 7.64
C ILE A 180 13.00 5.80 7.10
N GLY A 181 12.28 6.36 6.14
CA GLY A 181 12.51 7.71 5.67
C GLY A 181 12.15 8.74 6.74
N CYS A 182 13.13 9.51 7.19
CA CYS A 182 12.93 10.72 7.96
C CYS A 182 12.68 11.85 6.95
N THR A 183 11.44 12.25 6.76
CA THR A 183 11.07 13.36 5.88
C THR A 183 11.58 14.68 6.45
N LEU A 184 12.34 15.41 5.64
CA LEU A 184 12.93 16.70 6.00
C LEU A 184 12.21 17.87 5.34
N LYS A 185 11.47 17.59 4.25
CA LYS A 185 10.73 18.56 3.47
C LYS A 185 9.53 17.90 2.82
N GLU A 186 8.40 18.57 2.93
CA GLU A 186 7.13 18.25 2.30
C GLU A 186 6.63 19.44 1.47
N ASN A 187 5.85 19.16 0.45
CA ASN A 187 5.13 20.18 -0.28
C ASN A 187 3.73 19.71 -0.72
N ASN A 188 2.94 20.61 -1.26
CA ASN A 188 1.61 20.37 -1.81
C ASN A 188 0.71 19.56 -0.85
N TYR A 189 0.17 18.43 -1.30
CA TYR A 189 -0.76 17.62 -0.52
C TYR A 189 -0.15 17.07 0.76
N PHE A 190 1.11 16.63 0.73
CA PHE A 190 1.79 16.11 1.93
C PHE A 190 1.94 17.15 3.03
N TYR A 191 2.15 18.41 2.68
CA TYR A 191 2.24 19.49 3.66
C TYR A 191 0.91 19.77 4.34
N ASN A 192 -0.21 19.56 3.64
CA ASN A 192 -1.56 19.87 4.11
C ASN A 192 -2.33 18.66 4.67
N GLN A 193 -1.85 17.42 4.45
CA GLN A 193 -2.53 16.23 4.95
C GLN A 193 -2.43 16.10 6.48
N GLU A 194 -3.43 15.46 7.09
CA GLU A 194 -3.44 15.26 8.55
C GLU A 194 -2.45 14.18 9.01
N VAL A 195 -2.12 13.20 8.18
CA VAL A 195 -1.31 12.04 8.54
C VAL A 195 0.17 12.28 8.27
N ASN A 196 1.03 11.79 9.17
CA ASN A 196 2.46 12.10 9.20
C ASN A 196 3.28 11.50 8.05
N GLY A 197 2.83 10.37 7.47
CA GLY A 197 3.67 9.63 6.55
C GLY A 197 2.92 8.69 5.63
N ILE A 198 3.71 7.92 4.91
CA ILE A 198 3.26 6.94 3.92
C ILE A 198 3.95 5.60 4.18
N ILE A 199 3.24 4.51 3.97
CA ILE A 199 3.77 3.16 3.93
C ILE A 199 3.60 2.61 2.52
N GLY A 200 4.71 2.55 1.78
CA GLY A 200 4.74 2.02 0.43
C GLY A 200 4.62 0.50 0.43
N LEU A 201 3.61 0.02 -0.27
CA LEU A 201 3.22 -1.39 -0.32
C LEU A 201 3.26 -1.94 -1.74
N ASN A 202 3.86 -1.24 -2.70
CA ASN A 202 3.92 -1.71 -4.08
C ASN A 202 4.71 -3.04 -4.22
N ASN A 203 4.68 -3.63 -5.40
CA ASN A 203 5.31 -4.92 -5.69
C ASN A 203 6.84 -4.83 -5.91
N ASN A 204 7.52 -3.94 -5.21
CA ASN A 204 8.97 -3.87 -5.22
C ASN A 204 9.58 -4.80 -4.18
N GLU A 205 10.76 -5.34 -4.50
CA GLU A 205 11.62 -5.93 -3.49
C GLU A 205 11.98 -4.90 -2.41
N ASN A 206 12.06 -5.37 -1.17
CA ASN A 206 12.35 -4.54 0.01
C ASN A 206 11.30 -3.46 0.34
N ASN A 207 10.03 -3.65 -0.07
CA ASN A 207 8.92 -2.93 0.53
C ASN A 207 8.74 -3.34 2.01
N PHE A 208 7.88 -2.66 2.73
CA PHE A 208 7.67 -2.91 4.16
C PHE A 208 7.34 -4.38 4.48
N ILE A 209 6.45 -5.01 3.70
CA ILE A 209 6.02 -6.41 3.92
C ILE A 209 7.15 -7.38 3.62
N ASP A 210 7.90 -7.15 2.54
CA ASP A 210 9.04 -7.97 2.16
C ASP A 210 10.17 -7.92 3.22
N ILE A 211 10.42 -6.74 3.79
CA ILE A 211 11.36 -6.58 4.91
C ILE A 211 10.91 -7.39 6.13
N LEU A 212 9.62 -7.35 6.49
CA LEU A 212 9.07 -8.15 7.58
C LEU A 212 9.21 -9.65 7.34
N TYR A 213 8.97 -10.08 6.12
CA TYR A 213 9.08 -11.48 5.72
C TYR A 213 10.55 -11.96 5.74
N LYS A 214 11.47 -11.22 5.12
CA LYS A 214 12.91 -11.51 5.12
C LYS A 214 13.51 -11.53 6.53
N SER A 215 13.00 -10.66 7.40
CA SER A 215 13.39 -10.61 8.82
C SER A 215 12.70 -11.69 9.68
N LYS A 216 11.95 -12.62 9.08
CA LYS A 216 11.20 -13.70 9.75
C LYS A 216 10.24 -13.19 10.85
N LYS A 217 9.71 -11.98 10.68
CA LYS A 217 8.71 -11.39 11.58
C LYS A 217 7.29 -11.77 11.22
N ILE A 218 7.09 -12.16 9.97
CA ILE A 218 5.83 -12.70 9.44
C ILE A 218 6.09 -14.01 8.69
N LYS A 219 5.06 -14.83 8.58
CA LYS A 219 5.15 -16.18 8.00
C LYS A 219 5.20 -16.15 6.48
N ASN A 220 4.34 -15.35 5.87
CA ASN A 220 4.20 -15.26 4.43
C ASN A 220 4.37 -13.79 4.00
N ASN A 221 4.91 -13.59 2.79
CA ASN A 221 5.03 -12.26 2.19
C ASN A 221 3.69 -11.85 1.57
N ILE A 222 2.70 -11.61 2.43
CA ILE A 222 1.33 -11.23 2.05
C ILE A 222 0.78 -10.17 2.98
N PHE A 223 -0.11 -9.35 2.47
CA PHE A 223 -0.94 -8.45 3.26
C PHE A 223 -2.36 -8.39 2.69
N GLY A 224 -3.29 -7.91 3.50
CA GLY A 224 -4.66 -7.66 3.10
C GLY A 224 -5.12 -6.29 3.56
N ILE A 225 -5.83 -5.59 2.70
CA ILE A 225 -6.47 -4.31 2.98
C ILE A 225 -7.97 -4.49 2.82
N CYS A 226 -8.71 -4.32 3.91
CA CYS A 226 -10.17 -4.32 3.91
C CYS A 226 -10.64 -2.92 4.27
N LEU A 227 -11.24 -2.21 3.33
CA LEU A 227 -11.70 -0.84 3.50
C LEU A 227 -13.22 -0.81 3.69
N ALA A 228 -13.68 0.04 4.60
CA ALA A 228 -15.09 0.35 4.83
C ALA A 228 -15.32 1.85 4.66
N HIS A 229 -16.56 2.29 4.75
CA HIS A 229 -16.91 3.72 4.69
C HIS A 229 -16.10 4.54 5.71
N LEU A 230 -15.91 4.00 6.90
CA LEU A 230 -15.05 4.57 7.95
C LEU A 230 -14.03 3.52 8.39
N GLY A 231 -12.77 3.70 7.99
CA GLY A 231 -11.67 2.83 8.39
C GLY A 231 -11.64 1.46 7.71
N GLY A 232 -11.25 0.44 8.47
CA GLY A 232 -11.12 -0.91 7.96
C GLY A 232 -10.14 -1.78 8.73
N ILE A 233 -9.61 -2.81 8.07
CA ILE A 233 -8.65 -3.76 8.66
C ILE A 233 -7.47 -3.96 7.71
N PHE A 234 -6.26 -3.90 8.25
CA PHE A 234 -5.02 -4.24 7.59
C PHE A 234 -4.44 -5.52 8.21
N THR A 235 -4.23 -6.55 7.40
CA THR A 235 -3.64 -7.82 7.84
C THR A 235 -2.28 -8.02 7.20
N ILE A 236 -1.37 -8.66 7.93
CA ILE A 236 0.01 -8.89 7.47
C ILE A 236 0.43 -10.31 7.83
N GLY A 237 1.00 -11.03 6.86
CA GLY A 237 1.64 -12.34 7.03
C GLY A 237 0.70 -13.54 6.93
N GLU A 238 -0.61 -13.33 6.94
CA GLU A 238 -1.61 -14.39 6.82
C GLU A 238 -2.94 -13.85 6.30
N ILE A 239 -3.70 -14.73 5.62
CA ILE A 239 -5.07 -14.48 5.23
C ILE A 239 -5.97 -14.98 6.36
N ASN A 240 -6.75 -14.08 6.96
CA ASN A 240 -7.70 -14.45 7.99
C ASN A 240 -9.07 -14.78 7.38
N ASN A 241 -9.34 -16.06 7.12
CA ASN A 241 -10.60 -16.49 6.53
C ASN A 241 -11.84 -16.16 7.37
N LYS A 242 -11.69 -15.82 8.66
CA LYS A 242 -12.82 -15.47 9.53
C LYS A 242 -13.39 -14.08 9.26
N ILE A 243 -12.61 -13.19 8.61
CA ILE A 243 -13.09 -11.85 8.24
C ILE A 243 -13.67 -11.79 6.82
N HIS A 244 -13.59 -12.91 6.07
CA HIS A 244 -14.16 -12.99 4.72
C HIS A 244 -15.57 -13.58 4.78
N LYS A 245 -16.52 -12.91 4.13
CA LYS A 245 -17.91 -13.41 3.98
C LYS A 245 -18.07 -14.35 2.79
N THR A 246 -17.18 -14.25 1.81
CA THR A 246 -17.19 -15.05 0.58
C THR A 246 -15.85 -15.73 0.35
N ASN A 247 -15.79 -16.67 -0.56
CA ASN A 247 -14.53 -17.27 -1.00
C ASN A 247 -13.63 -16.22 -1.65
N ILE A 248 -12.32 -16.34 -1.42
CA ILE A 248 -11.34 -15.47 -2.03
C ILE A 248 -11.20 -15.83 -3.51
N THR A 249 -11.27 -14.81 -4.34
CA THR A 249 -11.06 -14.90 -5.78
C THR A 249 -9.66 -14.41 -6.13
N TYR A 250 -8.92 -15.20 -6.89
CA TYR A 250 -7.55 -14.88 -7.30
C TYR A 250 -7.53 -14.35 -8.73
N VAL A 251 -6.83 -13.23 -8.91
CA VAL A 251 -6.65 -12.59 -10.22
C VAL A 251 -5.17 -12.64 -10.58
N PRO A 252 -4.80 -13.14 -11.78
CA PRO A 252 -3.41 -13.14 -12.22
C PRO A 252 -2.91 -11.71 -12.42
N MET A 253 -1.72 -11.42 -11.90
CA MET A 253 -1.02 -10.19 -12.20
C MET A 253 -0.27 -10.28 -13.52
N SER A 254 -0.06 -9.13 -14.18
CA SER A 254 0.86 -9.04 -15.30
C SER A 254 2.28 -9.42 -14.86
N LEU A 255 2.93 -10.32 -15.63
CA LEU A 255 4.27 -10.85 -15.32
C LEU A 255 5.42 -9.89 -15.68
N GLU A 256 5.12 -8.74 -16.24
CA GLU A 256 6.16 -7.73 -16.46
C GLU A 256 6.84 -7.41 -15.12
N LYS A 257 8.13 -7.14 -15.13
CA LYS A 257 8.91 -6.66 -13.96
C LYS A 257 8.43 -5.27 -13.52
N ASN A 258 7.16 -5.19 -13.18
CA ASN A 258 6.50 -3.96 -12.80
C ASN A 258 6.47 -3.82 -11.27
N LYS A 259 6.76 -2.62 -10.85
CA LYS A 259 6.71 -2.23 -9.44
C LYS A 259 5.28 -2.09 -8.91
N TYR A 260 4.27 -2.18 -9.77
CA TYR A 260 2.86 -1.98 -9.43
C TYR A 260 2.07 -3.27 -9.51
N TYR A 261 0.97 -3.33 -8.79
CA TYR A 261 -0.03 -4.40 -8.92
C TYR A 261 -0.87 -4.14 -10.14
N LYS A 262 -0.43 -4.67 -11.27
CA LYS A 262 -1.13 -4.56 -12.54
C LYS A 262 -2.06 -5.74 -12.74
N ILE A 263 -3.31 -5.46 -13.06
CA ILE A 263 -4.34 -6.45 -13.40
C ILE A 263 -4.86 -6.22 -14.80
N ASN A 264 -5.32 -7.31 -15.40
CA ASN A 264 -5.98 -7.31 -16.70
C ASN A 264 -7.49 -7.28 -16.49
N ILE A 265 -8.15 -6.24 -16.98
CA ILE A 265 -9.60 -6.11 -16.96
C ILE A 265 -10.18 -6.61 -18.30
N ASN A 266 -11.27 -7.36 -18.26
CA ASN A 266 -11.94 -7.84 -19.47
C ASN A 266 -12.91 -6.79 -20.03
N SER A 267 -13.67 -6.14 -19.17
CA SER A 267 -14.69 -5.16 -19.54
C SER A 267 -14.93 -4.17 -18.41
N ILE A 268 -15.39 -2.98 -18.77
CA ILE A 268 -15.83 -1.93 -17.85
C ILE A 268 -17.32 -1.68 -18.09
N PHE A 269 -18.09 -1.47 -17.03
CA PHE A 269 -19.53 -1.19 -17.10
C PHE A 269 -19.89 -0.01 -16.21
N VAL A 270 -20.89 0.75 -16.64
CA VAL A 270 -21.61 1.73 -15.82
C VAL A 270 -23.03 1.19 -15.63
N GLY A 271 -23.34 0.68 -14.45
CA GLY A 271 -24.54 -0.14 -14.26
C GLY A 271 -24.50 -1.35 -15.19
N ASN A 272 -25.51 -1.49 -16.07
CA ASN A 272 -25.59 -2.56 -17.06
C ASN A 272 -25.05 -2.15 -18.44
N LYS A 273 -24.54 -0.92 -18.59
CA LYS A 273 -24.05 -0.41 -19.88
C LYS A 273 -22.55 -0.65 -19.98
N LYS A 274 -22.13 -1.47 -20.94
CA LYS A 274 -20.70 -1.73 -21.21
C LYS A 274 -20.04 -0.49 -21.80
N ILE A 275 -18.78 -0.24 -21.44
CA ILE A 275 -17.93 0.80 -22.01
C ILE A 275 -17.25 0.23 -23.27
N ASP A 276 -17.68 0.69 -24.43
CA ASP A 276 -17.24 0.16 -25.72
C ASP A 276 -15.90 0.74 -26.19
N SER A 277 -15.54 1.93 -25.70
CA SER A 277 -14.23 2.55 -25.93
C SER A 277 -13.09 1.84 -25.23
N TYR A 278 -13.36 1.02 -24.21
CA TYR A 278 -12.37 0.17 -23.58
C TYR A 278 -12.01 -1.00 -24.49
N LYS A 279 -10.73 -1.09 -24.87
CA LYS A 279 -10.18 -2.20 -25.67
C LYS A 279 -9.15 -2.96 -24.86
N LYS A 280 -9.48 -4.18 -24.48
CA LYS A 280 -8.66 -5.04 -23.61
C LYS A 280 -7.21 -5.17 -24.08
N ASP A 281 -6.98 -5.29 -25.38
CA ASP A 281 -5.65 -5.51 -25.95
C ASP A 281 -4.80 -4.23 -26.04
N GLU A 282 -5.46 -3.06 -26.04
CA GLU A 282 -4.82 -1.74 -26.13
C GLU A 282 -4.65 -1.07 -24.77
N ASP A 283 -5.67 -1.20 -23.89
CA ASP A 283 -5.79 -0.46 -22.62
C ASP A 283 -5.39 -1.28 -21.37
N ASN A 284 -4.75 -2.41 -21.55
CA ASN A 284 -4.60 -3.48 -20.56
C ASN A 284 -3.53 -3.22 -19.48
N ASN A 285 -3.55 -2.05 -18.84
CA ASN A 285 -2.56 -1.66 -17.82
C ASN A 285 -3.19 -1.00 -16.59
N PHE A 286 -4.18 -1.67 -15.97
CA PHE A 286 -4.77 -1.15 -14.74
C PHE A 286 -3.87 -1.41 -13.53
N ILE A 287 -3.62 -0.36 -12.77
CA ILE A 287 -2.85 -0.40 -11.52
C ILE A 287 -3.82 -0.30 -10.35
N LEU A 288 -3.67 -1.19 -9.37
CA LEU A 288 -4.37 -1.09 -8.10
C LEU A 288 -3.56 -0.22 -7.15
N ASP A 289 -4.10 0.96 -6.86
CA ASP A 289 -3.44 1.97 -6.04
C ASP A 289 -4.34 2.42 -4.88
N SER A 290 -4.03 1.96 -3.66
CA SER A 290 -4.76 2.35 -2.45
C SER A 290 -4.40 3.76 -1.96
N GLY A 291 -3.35 4.38 -2.50
CA GLY A 291 -2.97 5.77 -2.26
C GLY A 291 -3.70 6.77 -3.16
N ALA A 292 -4.32 6.27 -4.25
CA ALA A 292 -5.08 7.10 -5.16
C ALA A 292 -6.50 7.37 -4.63
N THR A 293 -6.88 8.63 -4.55
CA THR A 293 -8.21 9.07 -4.10
C THR A 293 -9.29 8.81 -5.14
N ILE A 294 -8.95 8.91 -6.43
CA ILE A 294 -9.88 8.75 -7.57
C ILE A 294 -9.30 7.80 -8.60
N SER A 295 -10.18 7.21 -9.42
CA SER A 295 -9.77 6.39 -10.55
C SER A 295 -9.46 7.26 -11.76
N TYR A 296 -8.39 6.92 -12.48
CA TYR A 296 -7.95 7.62 -13.67
C TYR A 296 -8.17 6.74 -14.90
N PHE A 297 -8.75 7.32 -15.95
CA PHE A 297 -8.97 6.69 -17.23
C PHE A 297 -8.40 7.55 -18.35
N ASN A 298 -8.10 6.96 -19.52
CA ASN A 298 -7.82 7.75 -20.70
C ASN A 298 -9.09 8.51 -21.13
N ASN A 299 -8.91 9.59 -21.92
CA ASN A 299 -10.00 10.49 -22.28
C ASN A 299 -11.21 9.79 -22.94
N LYS A 300 -10.97 8.83 -23.84
CA LYS A 300 -12.05 8.13 -24.54
C LYS A 300 -12.92 7.31 -23.58
N ILE A 301 -12.30 6.56 -22.68
CA ILE A 301 -12.99 5.77 -21.66
C ILE A 301 -13.71 6.68 -20.68
N PHE A 302 -13.05 7.74 -20.23
CA PHE A 302 -13.61 8.70 -19.29
C PHE A 302 -14.86 9.40 -19.85
N GLU A 303 -14.79 9.91 -21.07
CA GLU A 303 -15.93 10.57 -21.73
C GLU A 303 -17.12 9.62 -21.88
N GLU A 304 -16.88 8.37 -22.28
CA GLU A 304 -17.96 7.38 -22.40
C GLU A 304 -18.56 7.02 -21.03
N ILE A 305 -17.74 6.88 -19.97
CA ILE A 305 -18.22 6.69 -18.60
C ILE A 305 -19.14 7.85 -18.22
N LEU A 306 -18.68 9.09 -18.43
CA LEU A 306 -19.44 10.30 -18.11
C LEU A 306 -20.80 10.32 -18.84
N ASN A 307 -20.80 10.07 -20.16
CA ASN A 307 -22.01 10.05 -20.98
C ASN A 307 -23.00 8.93 -20.59
N LYS A 308 -22.51 7.79 -20.07
CA LYS A 308 -23.37 6.70 -19.60
C LYS A 308 -23.85 6.85 -18.17
N THR A 309 -23.26 7.79 -17.42
CA THR A 309 -23.63 8.13 -16.03
C THR A 309 -24.70 9.22 -15.97
N LEU A 310 -24.69 10.15 -16.90
CA LEU A 310 -25.71 11.20 -17.10
C LEU A 310 -26.95 10.61 -17.78
#